data_8745cb80f43b2f6b84f0a708a47fbe40
#
_entry.id   8745cb80f43b2f6b84f0a708a47fbe40
#
_cell.length_a   1.000
_cell.length_b   1.000
_cell.length_c   1.000
_cell.angle_alpha   90.00
_cell.angle_beta   90.00
_cell.angle_gamma   90.00
#
_symmetry.space_group_name_H-M   'P 1'
#
loop_
_entity.id
_entity.type
_entity.pdbx_description
1 polymer ?
#
loop_
_entity_poly.entity_id
_entity_poly.type
_entity_poly.pdbx_seq_one_letter_code
_entity_poly.pdbx_strand_id
1 'polypeptide(L)'
;NPYFNYMYKTVSSMLAKSGTIDHPYLRGGQSNKKAVVVITSNRGLAGGYNSNIVKLITGGDFVKEDLDIYAVGGKGVEALSRRGYNIVENASEIMEAPTYSDAAALCNKVLDAFTKGEVGEIYLAYTHFKNTVSQEPKLIKLLPVEIDPAETDDSNVLMNYEPNEEEALNMIIPKYVTSLFYGALVEAVASENGARMQAMDSA
;
A
#
# COMPACT_ATOMS: atom_id res chain seq x y z
N ASN A 1 2.77 10.82 11.26
CA ASN A 1 2.24 11.82 10.33
C ASN A 1 0.86 12.27 10.78
N PRO A 2 0.72 13.55 11.26
CA PRO A 2 -0.57 14.04 11.75
C PRO A 2 -1.69 13.98 10.71
N TYR A 3 -1.37 14.21 9.46
CA TYR A 3 -2.35 14.16 8.35
C TYR A 3 -2.89 12.73 8.16
N PHE A 4 -2.02 11.74 8.18
CA PHE A 4 -2.42 10.33 8.08
C PHE A 4 -3.31 9.93 9.27
N ASN A 5 -2.91 10.30 10.49
CA ASN A 5 -3.69 9.99 11.69
C ASN A 5 -5.07 10.63 11.64
N TYR A 6 -5.16 11.87 11.17
CA TYR A 6 -6.44 12.55 10.99
C TYR A 6 -7.33 11.81 10.01
N MET A 7 -6.80 11.42 8.84
CA MET A 7 -7.57 10.71 7.84
C MET A 7 -7.99 9.32 8.31
N TYR A 8 -7.10 8.60 8.99
CA TYR A 8 -7.41 7.29 9.56
C TYR A 8 -8.56 7.39 10.56
N LYS A 9 -8.50 8.35 11.47
CA LYS A 9 -9.58 8.59 12.44
C LYS A 9 -10.89 8.96 11.77
N THR A 10 -10.85 9.79 10.74
CA THR A 10 -12.03 10.19 10.00
C THR A 10 -12.70 8.99 9.34
N VAL A 11 -11.93 8.17 8.62
CA VAL A 11 -12.43 6.97 7.96
C VAL A 11 -12.97 5.97 9.00
N SER A 12 -12.24 5.76 10.09
CA SER A 12 -12.65 4.86 11.17
C SER A 12 -13.98 5.29 11.78
N SER A 13 -14.15 6.60 12.02
CA SER A 13 -15.38 7.15 12.58
C SER A 13 -16.55 7.02 11.62
N MET A 14 -16.32 7.24 10.33
CA MET A 14 -17.37 7.04 9.31
C MET A 14 -17.88 5.60 9.31
N LEU A 15 -16.95 4.63 9.36
CA LEU A 15 -17.31 3.21 9.35
C LEU A 15 -18.00 2.78 10.62
N ALA A 16 -17.59 3.30 11.78
CA ALA A 16 -18.21 2.98 13.06
C ALA A 16 -19.66 3.48 13.14
N LYS A 17 -19.92 4.67 12.60
CA LYS A 17 -21.26 5.29 12.68
C LYS A 17 -22.26 4.67 11.72
N SER A 18 -21.79 4.16 10.60
CA SER A 18 -22.70 3.77 9.53
C SER A 18 -23.02 2.28 9.47
N GLY A 19 -22.28 1.43 10.19
CA GLY A 19 -22.50 -0.02 10.33
C GLY A 19 -22.98 -0.80 9.10
N THR A 20 -23.48 -0.12 8.09
CA THR A 20 -24.18 -0.67 6.93
C THR A 20 -23.94 0.09 5.63
N ILE A 21 -22.90 0.93 5.53
CA ILE A 21 -22.61 1.59 4.24
C ILE A 21 -22.19 0.54 3.25
N ASP A 22 -22.96 0.39 2.19
CA ASP A 22 -22.62 -0.46 1.07
C ASP A 22 -21.82 0.36 0.06
N HIS A 23 -20.49 0.26 0.16
CA HIS A 23 -19.59 0.98 -0.71
C HIS A 23 -18.48 0.04 -1.22
N PRO A 24 -18.11 0.10 -2.51
CA PRO A 24 -17.07 -0.79 -3.05
C PRO A 24 -15.74 -0.75 -2.28
N TYR A 25 -15.33 0.42 -1.78
CA TYR A 25 -14.11 0.55 -0.99
C TYR A 25 -14.16 -0.19 0.35
N LEU A 26 -15.33 -0.56 0.82
CA LEU A 26 -15.53 -1.24 2.10
C LEU A 26 -15.81 -2.73 1.95
N ARG A 27 -16.42 -3.14 0.83
CA ARG A 27 -16.77 -4.56 0.60
C ARG A 27 -15.81 -5.29 -0.33
N GLY A 28 -14.99 -4.55 -1.09
CA GLY A 28 -14.17 -5.11 -2.15
C GLY A 28 -14.94 -5.29 -3.45
N GLY A 29 -14.21 -5.58 -4.52
CA GLY A 29 -14.78 -5.87 -5.82
C GLY A 29 -15.15 -7.33 -5.98
N GLN A 30 -15.83 -7.66 -7.07
CA GLN A 30 -16.26 -9.02 -7.37
C GLN A 30 -15.17 -9.88 -8.03
N SER A 31 -14.15 -9.22 -8.62
CA SER A 31 -13.05 -9.93 -9.26
C SER A 31 -12.23 -10.71 -8.24
N ASN A 32 -11.77 -11.90 -8.60
CA ASN A 32 -10.82 -12.67 -7.80
C ASN A 32 -9.39 -12.12 -7.93
N LYS A 33 -9.15 -11.22 -8.89
CA LYS A 33 -7.82 -10.64 -9.08
C LYS A 33 -7.51 -9.61 -8.00
N LYS A 34 -6.23 -9.54 -7.68
CA LYS A 34 -5.71 -8.65 -6.64
C LYS A 34 -4.58 -7.82 -7.21
N ALA A 35 -4.59 -6.53 -6.92
CA ALA A 35 -3.44 -5.67 -7.20
C ALA A 35 -2.53 -5.66 -5.99
N VAL A 36 -1.23 -5.78 -6.22
CA VAL A 36 -0.23 -5.62 -5.16
C VAL A 36 0.76 -4.55 -5.59
N VAL A 37 0.84 -3.48 -4.80
CA VAL A 37 1.88 -2.47 -4.96
C VAL A 37 3.10 -2.96 -4.19
N VAL A 38 4.21 -3.20 -4.89
CA VAL A 38 5.42 -3.82 -4.33
C VAL A 38 6.55 -2.80 -4.34
N ILE A 39 7.07 -2.47 -3.16
CA ILE A 39 8.16 -1.50 -3.02
C ILE A 39 9.46 -2.24 -2.73
N THR A 40 10.41 -2.13 -3.64
CA THR A 40 11.78 -2.63 -3.49
C THR A 40 12.76 -1.52 -3.88
N SER A 41 14.05 -1.82 -3.94
CA SER A 41 15.06 -0.86 -4.38
C SER A 41 15.39 -1.02 -5.85
N ASN A 42 16.06 0.00 -6.40
CA ASN A 42 16.62 -0.06 -7.75
C ASN A 42 18.01 -0.69 -7.76
N ARG A 43 18.73 -0.67 -6.62
CA ARG A 43 20.11 -1.14 -6.50
C ARG A 43 20.22 -2.28 -5.50
N GLY A 44 21.23 -3.10 -5.67
CA GLY A 44 21.53 -4.18 -4.75
C GLY A 44 22.36 -3.76 -3.54
N LEU A 45 23.04 -4.72 -2.94
CA LEU A 45 23.93 -4.54 -1.78
C LEU A 45 23.19 -4.03 -0.54
N ALA A 46 21.93 -4.40 -0.39
CA ALA A 46 21.09 -4.04 0.75
C ALA A 46 20.69 -5.27 1.58
N GLY A 47 21.55 -6.30 1.59
CA GLY A 47 21.28 -7.53 2.34
C GLY A 47 20.01 -8.21 1.85
N GLY A 48 19.15 -8.62 2.79
CA GLY A 48 17.88 -9.29 2.47
C GLY A 48 16.72 -8.37 2.15
N TYR A 49 16.95 -7.06 2.04
CA TYR A 49 15.87 -6.07 1.88
C TYR A 49 14.91 -6.43 0.74
N ASN A 50 15.46 -6.64 -0.47
CA ASN A 50 14.63 -6.93 -1.64
C ASN A 50 14.02 -8.34 -1.61
N SER A 51 14.83 -9.34 -1.26
CA SER A 51 14.37 -10.72 -1.24
C SER A 51 13.27 -10.95 -0.21
N ASN A 52 13.31 -10.25 0.93
CA ASN A 52 12.29 -10.37 1.97
C ASN A 52 10.93 -9.85 1.50
N ILE A 53 10.92 -8.77 0.69
CA ILE A 53 9.68 -8.27 0.10
C ILE A 53 9.15 -9.24 -0.95
N VAL A 54 10.02 -9.75 -1.83
CA VAL A 54 9.62 -10.72 -2.85
C VAL A 54 9.01 -11.97 -2.19
N LYS A 55 9.57 -12.42 -1.08
CA LYS A 55 9.06 -13.58 -0.33
C LYS A 55 7.64 -13.37 0.22
N LEU A 56 7.25 -12.13 0.54
CA LEU A 56 5.88 -11.84 0.96
C LEU A 56 4.87 -12.20 -0.15
N ILE A 57 5.29 -12.02 -1.39
CA ILE A 57 4.45 -12.30 -2.55
C ILE A 57 4.51 -13.78 -2.92
N THR A 58 5.73 -14.34 -3.03
CA THR A 58 5.94 -15.69 -3.56
C THR A 58 5.68 -16.78 -2.51
N GLY A 59 5.89 -16.48 -1.25
CA GLY A 59 5.73 -17.44 -0.15
C GLY A 59 4.42 -17.32 0.62
N GLY A 60 3.55 -16.39 0.23
CA GLY A 60 2.26 -16.18 0.87
C GLY A 60 1.13 -16.97 0.22
N ASP A 61 -0.09 -16.58 0.56
CA ASP A 61 -1.31 -17.27 0.12
C ASP A 61 -1.82 -16.81 -1.25
N PHE A 62 -1.12 -15.90 -1.91
CA PHE A 62 -1.55 -15.39 -3.22
C PHE A 62 -1.45 -16.46 -4.30
N VAL A 63 -2.45 -16.49 -5.16
CA VAL A 63 -2.42 -17.26 -6.41
C VAL A 63 -1.77 -16.36 -7.47
N LYS A 64 -0.63 -16.80 -8.01
CA LYS A 64 0.17 -15.98 -8.94
C LYS A 64 -0.64 -15.47 -10.14
N GLU A 65 -1.49 -16.31 -10.69
CA GLU A 65 -2.32 -16.00 -11.86
C GLU A 65 -3.37 -14.92 -11.58
N ASP A 66 -3.70 -14.71 -10.30
CA ASP A 66 -4.67 -13.70 -9.87
C ASP A 66 -4.04 -12.36 -9.49
N LEU A 67 -2.71 -12.25 -9.58
CA LEU A 67 -2.00 -11.05 -9.16
C LEU A 67 -1.66 -10.13 -10.32
N ASP A 68 -2.00 -8.84 -10.17
CA ASP A 68 -1.50 -7.74 -10.98
C ASP A 68 -0.50 -6.96 -10.12
N ILE A 69 0.76 -6.90 -10.54
CA ILE A 69 1.84 -6.26 -9.79
C ILE A 69 2.06 -4.84 -10.31
N TYR A 70 2.00 -3.89 -9.38
CA TYR A 70 2.38 -2.49 -9.59
C TYR A 70 3.70 -2.29 -8.85
N ALA A 71 4.80 -2.32 -9.59
CA ALA A 71 6.12 -2.38 -8.99
C ALA A 71 6.77 -1.01 -8.89
N VAL A 72 7.35 -0.75 -7.71
CA VAL A 72 8.20 0.41 -7.45
C VAL A 72 9.55 -0.16 -6.98
N GLY A 73 10.55 -0.07 -7.84
CA GLY A 73 11.85 -0.65 -7.56
C GLY A 73 12.25 -1.75 -8.54
N GLY A 74 13.36 -1.56 -9.22
CA GLY A 74 13.81 -2.47 -10.29
C GLY A 74 14.13 -3.88 -9.82
N LYS A 75 14.57 -4.05 -8.58
CA LYS A 75 14.91 -5.38 -8.04
C LYS A 75 13.67 -6.26 -7.90
N GLY A 76 12.53 -5.68 -7.50
CA GLY A 76 11.26 -6.40 -7.46
C GLY A 76 10.74 -6.75 -8.85
N VAL A 77 10.85 -5.82 -9.81
CA VAL A 77 10.49 -6.09 -11.20
C VAL A 77 11.25 -7.28 -11.73
N GLU A 78 12.58 -7.27 -11.56
CA GLU A 78 13.47 -8.33 -12.03
C GLU A 78 13.07 -9.70 -11.43
N ALA A 79 12.95 -9.74 -10.10
CA ALA A 79 12.69 -10.99 -9.40
C ALA A 79 11.30 -11.56 -9.70
N LEU A 80 10.29 -10.71 -9.74
CA LEU A 80 8.90 -11.17 -9.96
C LEU A 80 8.65 -11.50 -11.43
N SER A 81 9.21 -10.72 -12.37
CA SER A 81 9.11 -11.04 -13.81
C SER A 81 9.74 -12.39 -14.12
N ARG A 82 10.89 -12.66 -13.53
CA ARG A 82 11.60 -13.94 -13.73
C ARG A 82 10.76 -15.12 -13.25
N ARG A 83 9.92 -14.91 -12.24
CA ARG A 83 9.04 -15.94 -11.70
C ARG A 83 7.68 -16.02 -12.39
N GLY A 84 7.49 -15.23 -13.43
CA GLY A 84 6.26 -15.27 -14.24
C GLY A 84 5.10 -14.46 -13.69
N TYR A 85 5.33 -13.58 -12.72
CA TYR A 85 4.29 -12.66 -12.25
C TYR A 85 4.00 -11.58 -13.29
N ASN A 86 2.77 -11.13 -13.36
CA ASN A 86 2.33 -10.10 -14.29
C ASN A 86 2.64 -8.71 -13.72
N ILE A 87 3.63 -8.04 -14.31
CA ILE A 87 3.97 -6.66 -13.94
C ILE A 87 3.14 -5.72 -14.82
N VAL A 88 2.06 -5.19 -14.24
CA VAL A 88 1.14 -4.28 -14.95
C VAL A 88 1.75 -2.89 -15.10
N GLU A 89 2.47 -2.43 -14.08
CA GLU A 89 3.07 -1.10 -14.06
C GLU A 89 4.45 -1.21 -13.42
N ASN A 90 5.43 -0.54 -14.05
CA ASN A 90 6.77 -0.40 -13.51
C ASN A 90 7.03 1.09 -13.27
N ALA A 91 6.92 1.51 -12.01
CA ALA A 91 7.12 2.89 -11.58
C ALA A 91 8.41 3.03 -10.77
N SER A 92 9.46 2.31 -11.17
CA SER A 92 10.74 2.22 -10.42
C SER A 92 11.44 3.57 -10.29
N GLU A 93 11.21 4.50 -11.21
CA GLU A 93 11.76 5.87 -11.15
C GLU A 93 11.33 6.63 -9.90
N ILE A 94 10.20 6.27 -9.30
CA ILE A 94 9.72 6.89 -8.05
C ILE A 94 10.74 6.74 -6.92
N MET A 95 11.49 5.62 -6.91
CA MET A 95 12.47 5.38 -5.83
C MET A 95 13.67 6.30 -5.87
N GLU A 96 13.94 6.97 -6.98
CA GLU A 96 15.07 7.92 -7.07
C GLU A 96 14.83 9.15 -6.18
N ALA A 97 13.59 9.66 -6.17
CA ALA A 97 13.20 10.80 -5.33
C ALA A 97 11.70 10.77 -5.09
N PRO A 98 11.22 9.98 -4.12
CA PRO A 98 9.78 9.83 -3.91
C PRO A 98 9.09 11.13 -3.54
N THR A 99 8.01 11.46 -4.24
CA THR A 99 7.16 12.62 -3.94
C THR A 99 5.74 12.16 -3.72
N TYR A 100 4.95 12.98 -3.03
CA TYR A 100 3.52 12.72 -2.85
C TYR A 100 2.80 12.66 -4.21
N SER A 101 3.18 13.53 -5.13
CA SER A 101 2.61 13.58 -6.48
C SER A 101 2.81 12.26 -7.25
N ASP A 102 4.02 11.69 -7.15
CA ASP A 102 4.32 10.39 -7.77
C ASP A 102 3.47 9.28 -7.14
N ALA A 103 3.35 9.30 -5.80
CA ALA A 103 2.52 8.34 -5.08
C ALA A 103 1.06 8.44 -5.51
N ALA A 104 0.54 9.65 -5.62
CA ALA A 104 -0.84 9.89 -6.05
C ALA A 104 -1.08 9.39 -7.47
N ALA A 105 -0.13 9.61 -8.37
CA ALA A 105 -0.26 9.16 -9.77
C ALA A 105 -0.35 7.63 -9.86
N LEU A 106 0.50 6.92 -9.12
CA LEU A 106 0.46 5.46 -9.11
C LEU A 106 -0.81 4.94 -8.41
N CYS A 107 -1.17 5.52 -7.28
CA CYS A 107 -2.40 5.13 -6.57
C CYS A 107 -3.65 5.34 -7.43
N ASN A 108 -3.71 6.41 -8.20
CA ASN A 108 -4.84 6.65 -9.10
C ASN A 108 -4.99 5.54 -10.14
N LYS A 109 -3.88 5.02 -10.66
CA LYS A 109 -3.91 3.88 -11.59
C LYS A 109 -4.45 2.63 -10.95
N VAL A 110 -4.01 2.33 -9.72
CA VAL A 110 -4.45 1.15 -8.98
C VAL A 110 -5.93 1.27 -8.58
N LEU A 111 -6.33 2.43 -8.11
CA LEU A 111 -7.73 2.71 -7.75
C LEU A 111 -8.64 2.63 -8.97
N ASP A 112 -8.17 3.09 -10.12
CA ASP A 112 -8.92 3.02 -11.37
C ASP A 112 -9.16 1.56 -11.78
N ALA A 113 -8.15 0.70 -11.66
CA ALA A 113 -8.31 -0.74 -11.89
C ALA A 113 -9.37 -1.34 -10.96
N PHE A 114 -9.39 -0.93 -9.70
CA PHE A 114 -10.38 -1.37 -8.73
C PHE A 114 -11.79 -0.89 -9.09
N THR A 115 -11.95 0.38 -9.44
CA THR A 115 -13.27 0.93 -9.78
C THR A 115 -13.82 0.37 -11.08
N LYS A 116 -12.95 -0.01 -12.01
CA LYS A 116 -13.35 -0.67 -13.26
C LYS A 116 -13.64 -2.16 -13.12
N GLY A 117 -13.41 -2.72 -11.93
CA GLY A 117 -13.66 -4.14 -11.69
C GLY A 117 -12.56 -5.08 -12.18
N GLU A 118 -11.40 -4.56 -12.57
CA GLU A 118 -10.26 -5.37 -13.01
C GLU A 118 -9.63 -6.13 -11.84
N VAL A 119 -9.63 -5.54 -10.63
CA VAL A 119 -9.19 -6.19 -9.41
C VAL A 119 -10.23 -5.97 -8.31
N GLY A 120 -10.33 -6.92 -7.39
CA GLY A 120 -11.29 -6.86 -6.28
C GLY A 120 -10.66 -6.46 -4.95
N GLU A 121 -9.34 -6.53 -4.83
CA GLU A 121 -8.59 -6.16 -3.64
C GLU A 121 -7.29 -5.46 -4.03
N ILE A 122 -6.79 -4.60 -3.14
CA ILE A 122 -5.50 -3.91 -3.31
C ILE A 122 -4.66 -4.13 -2.07
N TYR A 123 -3.41 -4.56 -2.27
CA TYR A 123 -2.42 -4.79 -1.22
C TYR A 123 -1.20 -3.92 -1.44
N LEU A 124 -0.44 -3.72 -0.36
CA LEU A 124 0.82 -2.99 -0.37
C LEU A 124 1.87 -3.82 0.36
N ALA A 125 2.97 -4.15 -0.33
CA ALA A 125 4.13 -4.84 0.23
C ALA A 125 5.29 -3.85 0.34
N TYR A 126 5.77 -3.61 1.56
CA TYR A 126 6.82 -2.64 1.82
C TYR A 126 7.62 -3.02 3.06
N THR A 127 8.74 -2.33 3.29
CA THR A 127 9.54 -2.55 4.49
C THR A 127 9.31 -1.42 5.48
N HIS A 128 8.81 -1.79 6.65
CA HIS A 128 8.62 -0.86 7.77
C HIS A 128 9.96 -0.58 8.43
N PHE A 129 10.26 0.69 8.64
CA PHE A 129 11.47 1.13 9.31
C PHE A 129 11.23 1.23 10.81
N LYS A 130 11.84 0.34 11.58
CA LYS A 130 11.83 0.41 13.05
C LYS A 130 12.99 1.27 13.55
N ASN A 131 14.18 0.95 13.08
CA ASN A 131 15.41 1.69 13.34
C ASN A 131 16.46 1.23 12.34
N THR A 132 17.66 1.80 12.39
CA THR A 132 18.74 1.47 11.44
C THR A 132 19.13 0.01 11.44
N VAL A 133 18.93 -0.69 12.56
CA VAL A 133 19.32 -2.10 12.75
C VAL A 133 18.21 -3.07 12.40
N SER A 134 16.94 -2.62 12.44
CA SER A 134 15.78 -3.50 12.28
C SER A 134 14.78 -2.92 11.29
N GLN A 135 14.56 -3.64 10.20
CA GLN A 135 13.59 -3.33 9.18
C GLN A 135 12.65 -4.54 9.03
N GLU A 136 11.36 -4.29 8.93
CA GLU A 136 10.35 -5.35 8.93
C GLU A 136 9.55 -5.34 7.64
N PRO A 137 9.61 -6.42 6.81
CA PRO A 137 8.73 -6.52 5.65
C PRO A 137 7.28 -6.68 6.08
N LYS A 138 6.39 -5.91 5.45
CA LYS A 138 4.95 -5.92 5.75
C LYS A 138 4.12 -6.01 4.50
N LEU A 139 3.04 -6.77 4.59
CA LEU A 139 2.00 -6.85 3.58
C LEU A 139 0.70 -6.38 4.21
N ILE A 140 0.16 -5.26 3.71
CA ILE A 140 -1.08 -4.72 4.24
C ILE A 140 -2.14 -4.66 3.14
N LYS A 141 -3.40 -4.85 3.53
CA LYS A 141 -4.53 -4.70 2.62
C LYS A 141 -4.98 -3.24 2.63
N LEU A 142 -4.93 -2.60 1.47
CA LEU A 142 -5.41 -1.22 1.31
C LEU A 142 -6.90 -1.16 1.03
N LEU A 143 -7.40 -2.04 0.16
CA LEU A 143 -8.83 -2.15 -0.16
C LEU A 143 -9.24 -3.61 -0.23
N PRO A 144 -10.42 -3.98 0.25
CA PRO A 144 -11.35 -3.11 0.99
C PRO A 144 -10.71 -2.61 2.29
N VAL A 145 -11.17 -1.46 2.75
CA VAL A 145 -10.63 -0.88 3.99
C VAL A 145 -11.00 -1.76 5.17
N GLU A 146 -9.98 -2.18 5.93
CA GLU A 146 -10.16 -2.94 7.17
C GLU A 146 -9.72 -2.05 8.32
N ILE A 147 -10.64 -1.76 9.22
CA ILE A 147 -10.39 -0.90 10.37
C ILE A 147 -10.74 -1.67 11.64
N ASP A 148 -9.80 -1.67 12.60
CA ASP A 148 -10.02 -2.28 13.89
C ASP A 148 -11.07 -1.45 14.67
N PRO A 149 -12.22 -2.06 15.05
CA PRO A 149 -13.22 -1.35 15.84
C PRO A 149 -12.69 -0.80 17.16
N ALA A 150 -11.63 -1.40 17.72
CA ALA A 150 -11.02 -0.93 18.96
C ALA A 150 -10.27 0.39 18.79
N GLU A 151 -9.93 0.78 17.58
CA GLU A 151 -9.22 2.04 17.28
C GLU A 151 -10.16 3.17 16.89
N THR A 152 -11.47 2.92 16.90
CA THR A 152 -12.46 3.95 16.56
C THR A 152 -12.64 4.89 17.75
N ASP A 153 -12.34 6.16 17.51
CA ASP A 153 -12.61 7.22 18.48
C ASP A 153 -13.98 7.84 18.16
N ASP A 154 -14.99 7.41 18.92
CA ASP A 154 -16.37 7.87 18.73
C ASP A 154 -16.61 9.33 19.11
N SER A 155 -15.61 9.99 19.71
CA SER A 155 -15.91 11.19 20.48
C SER A 155 -15.89 12.51 19.70
N ASN A 156 -15.36 12.57 18.46
CA ASN A 156 -15.05 13.88 17.89
C ASN A 156 -15.30 14.10 16.40
N VAL A 157 -15.95 13.19 15.71
CA VAL A 157 -16.21 13.46 14.30
C VAL A 157 -17.68 13.78 14.07
N LEU A 158 -18.04 14.98 14.49
CA LEU A 158 -19.23 15.63 14.03
C LEU A 158 -18.99 16.11 12.60
N MET A 159 -18.81 15.18 11.70
CA MET A 159 -18.81 15.57 10.30
C MET A 159 -20.22 15.40 9.77
N ASN A 160 -20.79 16.50 9.40
CA ASN A 160 -21.95 16.51 8.55
C ASN A 160 -21.49 16.04 7.17
N TYR A 161 -21.76 14.78 6.86
CA TYR A 161 -21.48 14.23 5.54
C TYR A 161 -22.58 14.68 4.59
N GLU A 162 -22.56 15.96 4.27
CA GLU A 162 -23.45 16.51 3.24
C GLU A 162 -22.65 16.54 1.93
N PRO A 163 -23.18 16.08 0.79
CA PRO A 163 -24.57 15.63 0.64
C PRO A 163 -24.83 14.17 0.99
N ASN A 164 -23.83 13.27 1.06
CA ASN A 164 -24.04 11.91 1.55
C ASN A 164 -22.71 11.20 1.87
N GLU A 165 -22.82 10.07 2.58
CA GLU A 165 -21.70 9.27 3.04
C GLU A 165 -20.91 8.64 1.88
N GLU A 166 -21.61 8.25 0.81
CA GLU A 166 -20.99 7.65 -0.37
C GLU A 166 -20.03 8.64 -1.05
N GLU A 167 -20.46 9.88 -1.26
CA GLU A 167 -19.61 10.91 -1.84
C GLU A 167 -18.43 11.25 -0.94
N ALA A 168 -18.65 11.27 0.38
CA ALA A 168 -17.59 11.51 1.33
C ALA A 168 -16.52 10.41 1.26
N LEU A 169 -16.94 9.14 1.17
CA LEU A 169 -16.01 8.01 1.00
C LEU A 169 -15.26 8.08 -0.34
N ASN A 170 -15.95 8.43 -1.42
CA ASN A 170 -15.32 8.60 -2.73
C ASN A 170 -14.21 9.65 -2.72
N MET A 171 -14.33 10.66 -1.86
CA MET A 171 -13.33 11.72 -1.72
C MET A 171 -12.20 11.34 -0.78
N ILE A 172 -12.52 10.73 0.36
CA ILE A 172 -11.53 10.53 1.41
C ILE A 172 -10.68 9.26 1.24
N ILE A 173 -11.27 8.17 0.76
CA ILE A 173 -10.55 6.91 0.64
C ILE A 173 -9.35 7.00 -0.31
N PRO A 174 -9.44 7.63 -1.51
CA PRO A 174 -8.26 7.81 -2.34
C PRO A 174 -7.13 8.58 -1.66
N LYS A 175 -7.46 9.60 -0.87
CA LYS A 175 -6.45 10.36 -0.11
C LYS A 175 -5.84 9.51 0.99
N TYR A 176 -6.65 8.71 1.67
CA TYR A 176 -6.21 7.80 2.71
C TYR A 176 -5.22 6.76 2.14
N VAL A 177 -5.59 6.11 1.04
CA VAL A 177 -4.74 5.11 0.37
C VAL A 177 -3.43 5.74 -0.11
N THR A 178 -3.52 6.92 -0.74
CA THR A 178 -2.32 7.64 -1.21
C THR A 178 -1.38 8.01 -0.06
N SER A 179 -1.94 8.44 1.07
CA SER A 179 -1.13 8.78 2.26
C SER A 179 -0.44 7.56 2.85
N LEU A 180 -1.12 6.42 2.90
CA LEU A 180 -0.52 5.16 3.32
C LEU A 180 0.64 4.78 2.40
N PHE A 181 0.42 4.85 1.09
CA PHE A 181 1.44 4.50 0.11
C PHE A 181 2.64 5.45 0.18
N TYR A 182 2.40 6.76 0.26
CA TYR A 182 3.49 7.73 0.38
C TYR A 182 4.29 7.50 1.66
N GLY A 183 3.61 7.27 2.79
CA GLY A 183 4.27 6.94 4.04
C GLY A 183 5.13 5.69 3.94
N ALA A 184 4.63 4.66 3.24
CA ALA A 184 5.38 3.43 2.99
C ALA A 184 6.60 3.67 2.11
N LEU A 185 6.51 4.55 1.11
CA LEU A 185 7.67 4.93 0.29
C LEU A 185 8.77 5.58 1.13
N VAL A 186 8.39 6.49 2.01
CA VAL A 186 9.34 7.17 2.90
C VAL A 186 10.02 6.17 3.84
N GLU A 187 9.24 5.27 4.45
CA GLU A 187 9.78 4.20 5.29
C GLU A 187 10.67 3.25 4.51
N ALA A 188 10.30 2.92 3.28
CA ALA A 188 11.07 2.03 2.42
C ALA A 188 12.44 2.60 2.10
N VAL A 189 12.52 3.89 1.79
CA VAL A 189 13.82 4.55 1.53
C VAL A 189 14.70 4.51 2.77
N ALA A 190 14.17 4.81 3.94
CA ALA A 190 14.92 4.74 5.19
C ALA A 190 15.39 3.30 5.48
N SER A 191 14.52 2.32 5.25
CA SER A 191 14.81 0.90 5.46
C SER A 191 15.88 0.38 4.50
N GLU A 192 15.80 0.77 3.23
CA GLU A 192 16.79 0.43 2.23
C GLU A 192 18.17 0.96 2.62
N ASN A 193 18.24 2.22 3.03
CA ASN A 193 19.49 2.84 3.45
C ASN A 193 20.05 2.16 4.69
N GLY A 194 19.23 1.85 5.67
CA GLY A 194 19.65 1.13 6.87
C GLY A 194 20.15 -0.28 6.57
N ALA A 195 19.43 -1.01 5.73
CA ALA A 195 19.83 -2.37 5.32
C ALA A 195 21.16 -2.38 4.55
N ARG A 196 21.35 -1.37 3.69
CA ARG A 196 22.61 -1.25 2.94
C ARG A 196 23.78 -0.91 3.85
N MET A 197 23.59 -0.02 4.81
CA MET A 197 24.63 0.30 5.80
C MET A 197 25.05 -0.93 6.57
N GLN A 198 24.11 -1.73 7.04
CA GLN A 198 24.39 -2.97 7.77
C GLN A 198 25.12 -4.01 6.89
N ALA A 199 24.68 -4.16 5.64
CA ALA A 199 25.33 -5.08 4.71
C ALA A 199 26.77 -4.68 4.46
N MET A 200 27.06 -3.39 4.34
CA MET A 200 28.42 -2.88 4.15
C MET A 200 29.27 -3.03 5.41
N ASP A 201 28.72 -2.81 6.59
CA ASP A 201 29.45 -2.98 7.84
C ASP A 201 29.79 -4.44 8.12
N SER A 202 29.03 -5.38 7.59
CA SER A 202 29.24 -6.81 7.75
C SER A 202 30.19 -7.41 6.71
N ALA A 203 30.55 -6.62 5.71
CA ALA A 203 31.43 -7.09 4.62
C ALA A 203 32.88 -7.12 5.02
#